data_21b518c80b0176773d5df20a28848fac
#
_entry.id   21b518c80b0176773d5df20a28848fac
#
_cell.length_a   1.000
_cell.length_b   1.000
_cell.length_c   1.000
_cell.angle_alpha   90.00
_cell.angle_beta   90.00
_cell.angle_gamma   90.00
#
_symmetry.space_group_name_H-M   'P 1'
#
loop_
_entity.id
_entity.type
_entity.pdbx_description
1 polymer ?
#
loop_
_entity_poly.entity_id
_entity_poly.type
_entity_poly.pdbx_seq_one_letter_code
_entity_poly.pdbx_strand_id
1 'polypeptide(L)'
;MTISTEKYINPFTDFGFKKLFGTEVNKDLLMDFLNELIHCQGKIKEVKYLNSEQLGRSADDRRAVFDIYCETDIGETFIVEMQKAKLNFFKDRSVHYASFPIREQGLRGDWDYRLKAVYTVGILNFVFNESKNDKDYYHSEVKLMDTQKKTVFYDKLTFIYLEMPKFNKGIDELETRFEKWMYVLKNLPKLQNLPSQLQERIFEKIFRVAEIAKMNNKEIAEYEDSLKKFRDLNNALETAKMEGKNETALKMLEDGMSIENICKYTGLSEEQIKELIKREKKYEY
;
A
#
# COMPACT_ATOMS: atom_id res chain seq x y z
N MET A 1 7.76 26.48 -11.28
CA MET A 1 6.77 25.39 -11.14
C MET A 1 7.07 24.38 -12.21
N THR A 2 7.65 23.26 -11.84
CA THR A 2 7.87 22.14 -12.77
C THR A 2 6.51 21.44 -12.89
N ILE A 3 5.81 21.69 -14.00
CA ILE A 3 4.59 20.97 -14.35
C ILE A 3 4.96 19.49 -14.40
N SER A 4 4.35 18.67 -13.56
CA SER A 4 4.48 17.23 -13.63
C SER A 4 4.11 16.79 -15.05
N THR A 5 5.00 16.08 -15.73
CA THR A 5 4.73 15.51 -17.07
C THR A 5 3.71 14.36 -16.99
N GLU A 6 3.27 14.02 -15.80
CA GLU A 6 2.30 12.96 -15.53
C GLU A 6 0.89 13.42 -15.92
N LYS A 7 0.21 12.64 -16.73
CA LYS A 7 -1.18 12.89 -17.15
C LYS A 7 -2.19 12.51 -16.07
N TYR A 8 -1.87 11.48 -15.30
CA TYR A 8 -2.75 10.89 -14.29
C TYR A 8 -2.15 10.97 -12.90
N ILE A 9 -3.02 11.07 -11.90
CA ILE A 9 -2.63 11.09 -10.49
C ILE A 9 -1.92 9.80 -10.09
N ASN A 10 -1.04 9.92 -9.10
CA ASN A 10 -0.40 8.76 -8.48
C ASN A 10 -1.33 8.17 -7.39
N PRO A 11 -1.81 6.91 -7.55
CA PRO A 11 -2.65 6.26 -6.56
C PRO A 11 -1.98 6.08 -5.18
N PHE A 12 -0.64 6.09 -5.13
CA PHE A 12 0.11 5.96 -3.88
C PHE A 12 0.24 7.27 -3.08
N THR A 13 -0.41 8.33 -3.50
CA THR A 13 -0.59 9.55 -2.69
C THR A 13 -1.89 9.46 -1.90
N ASP A 14 -1.98 10.13 -0.73
CA ASP A 14 -3.23 10.14 0.07
C ASP A 14 -4.41 10.70 -0.73
N PHE A 15 -4.14 11.79 -1.46
CA PHE A 15 -5.15 12.39 -2.33
C PHE A 15 -5.56 11.42 -3.44
N GLY A 16 -4.59 10.83 -4.15
CA GLY A 16 -4.85 9.93 -5.27
C GLY A 16 -5.68 8.72 -4.84
N PHE A 17 -5.31 8.09 -3.73
CA PHE A 17 -6.04 6.95 -3.19
C PHE A 17 -7.48 7.31 -2.80
N LYS A 18 -7.66 8.38 -2.03
CA LYS A 18 -8.97 8.86 -1.60
C LYS A 18 -9.84 9.32 -2.77
N LYS A 19 -9.24 9.95 -3.79
CA LYS A 19 -9.99 10.35 -5.00
C LYS A 19 -10.51 9.16 -5.78
N LEU A 20 -9.74 8.08 -5.90
CA LEU A 20 -10.16 6.88 -6.60
C LEU A 20 -11.15 6.04 -5.81
N PHE A 21 -10.92 5.84 -4.52
CA PHE A 21 -11.62 4.84 -3.72
C PHE A 21 -12.42 5.40 -2.53
N GLY A 22 -12.18 6.63 -2.11
CA GLY A 22 -12.72 7.20 -0.87
C GLY A 22 -13.91 8.15 -1.07
N THR A 23 -14.54 8.19 -2.24
CA THR A 23 -15.65 9.12 -2.54
C THR A 23 -16.92 8.38 -2.95
N GLU A 24 -18.09 8.89 -2.55
CA GLU A 24 -19.40 8.31 -2.93
C GLU A 24 -19.58 8.19 -4.45
N VAL A 25 -19.06 9.15 -5.22
CA VAL A 25 -19.14 9.17 -6.69
C VAL A 25 -18.36 8.03 -7.33
N ASN A 26 -17.30 7.55 -6.64
CA ASN A 26 -16.38 6.54 -7.14
C ASN A 26 -16.44 5.22 -6.36
N LYS A 27 -17.46 5.01 -5.53
CA LYS A 27 -17.60 3.79 -4.74
C LYS A 27 -17.69 2.51 -5.57
N ASP A 28 -18.14 2.60 -6.81
CA ASP A 28 -18.12 1.49 -7.77
C ASP A 28 -16.71 1.01 -8.11
N LEU A 29 -15.72 1.92 -8.12
CA LEU A 29 -14.30 1.54 -8.28
C LEU A 29 -13.82 0.70 -7.08
N LEU A 30 -14.17 1.12 -5.86
CA LEU A 30 -13.84 0.37 -4.65
C LEU A 30 -14.52 -1.00 -4.63
N MET A 31 -15.83 -1.04 -4.94
CA MET A 31 -16.59 -2.30 -4.96
C MET A 31 -16.03 -3.29 -5.99
N ASP A 32 -15.70 -2.81 -7.19
CA ASP A 32 -15.13 -3.65 -8.24
C ASP A 32 -13.77 -4.22 -7.79
N PHE A 33 -12.90 -3.37 -7.25
CA PHE A 33 -11.60 -3.79 -6.72
C PHE A 33 -11.73 -4.82 -5.59
N LEU A 34 -12.61 -4.57 -4.61
CA LEU A 34 -12.81 -5.50 -3.49
C LEU A 34 -13.42 -6.83 -3.95
N ASN A 35 -14.32 -6.83 -4.93
CA ASN A 35 -14.90 -8.04 -5.49
C ASN A 35 -13.86 -8.94 -6.19
N GLU A 36 -12.76 -8.37 -6.69
CA GLU A 36 -11.66 -9.14 -7.27
C GLU A 36 -10.68 -9.71 -6.22
N LEU A 37 -10.69 -9.12 -5.02
CA LEU A 37 -9.83 -9.58 -3.92
C LEU A 37 -10.47 -10.70 -3.10
N ILE A 38 -11.80 -10.72 -3.02
CA ILE A 38 -12.50 -11.52 -2.03
C ILE A 38 -13.31 -12.59 -2.73
N HIS A 39 -12.96 -13.83 -2.49
CA HIS A 39 -13.73 -15.00 -2.93
C HIS A 39 -14.85 -15.31 -1.93
N CYS A 40 -15.66 -14.31 -1.58
CA CYS A 40 -16.78 -14.43 -0.64
C CYS A 40 -17.99 -15.13 -1.24
N GLN A 41 -18.95 -15.53 -0.38
CA GLN A 41 -20.23 -16.17 -0.75
C GLN A 41 -21.20 -15.25 -1.51
N GLY A 42 -20.71 -14.18 -2.16
CA GLY A 42 -21.51 -13.24 -2.95
C GLY A 42 -20.71 -12.02 -3.37
N LYS A 43 -21.18 -11.34 -4.42
CA LYS A 43 -20.59 -10.06 -4.85
C LYS A 43 -21.06 -8.95 -3.91
N ILE A 44 -20.13 -8.08 -3.53
CA ILE A 44 -20.45 -6.79 -2.89
C ILE A 44 -21.28 -5.97 -3.86
N LYS A 45 -22.50 -5.62 -3.46
CA LYS A 45 -23.46 -4.86 -4.29
C LYS A 45 -23.53 -3.40 -3.90
N GLU A 46 -23.20 -3.10 -2.65
CA GLU A 46 -23.22 -1.76 -2.09
C GLU A 46 -22.16 -1.64 -1.00
N VAL A 47 -21.57 -0.44 -0.86
CA VAL A 47 -20.72 -0.08 0.27
C VAL A 47 -21.18 1.25 0.84
N LYS A 48 -21.12 1.35 2.16
CA LYS A 48 -21.33 2.58 2.91
C LYS A 48 -20.03 2.96 3.59
N TYR A 49 -19.52 4.16 3.31
CA TYR A 49 -18.36 4.66 4.02
C TYR A 49 -18.70 4.95 5.47
N LEU A 50 -17.81 4.56 6.36
CA LEU A 50 -17.89 4.79 7.80
C LEU A 50 -16.88 5.88 8.19
N ASN A 51 -16.98 6.39 9.43
CA ASN A 51 -15.99 7.32 9.92
C ASN A 51 -14.63 6.65 10.04
N SER A 52 -13.66 7.11 9.24
CA SER A 52 -12.30 6.59 9.23
C SER A 52 -11.49 6.98 10.47
N GLU A 53 -11.93 7.98 11.25
CA GLU A 53 -11.32 8.35 12.53
C GLU A 53 -12.00 7.61 13.67
N GLN A 54 -11.34 6.61 14.22
CA GLN A 54 -11.78 5.91 15.41
C GLN A 54 -11.18 6.56 16.64
N LEU A 55 -12.01 7.28 17.36
CA LEU A 55 -11.64 7.86 18.65
C LEU A 55 -11.63 6.75 19.71
N GLY A 56 -10.55 6.65 20.49
CA GLY A 56 -10.55 5.83 21.68
C GLY A 56 -11.67 6.24 22.66
N ARG A 57 -12.10 5.32 23.52
CA ARG A 57 -13.13 5.58 24.51
C ARG A 57 -12.69 6.53 25.63
N SER A 58 -11.39 6.67 25.83
CA SER A 58 -10.76 7.58 26.80
C SER A 58 -9.79 8.51 26.09
N ALA A 59 -9.37 9.59 26.76
CA ALA A 59 -8.35 10.52 26.24
C ALA A 59 -6.99 9.83 26.04
N ASP A 60 -6.75 8.71 26.73
CA ASP A 60 -5.50 7.94 26.69
C ASP A 60 -5.52 6.85 25.60
N ASP A 61 -6.67 6.52 25.03
CA ASP A 61 -6.76 5.55 23.94
C ASP A 61 -6.17 6.12 22.64
N ARG A 62 -5.32 5.35 21.97
CA ARG A 62 -4.75 5.75 20.69
C ARG A 62 -5.83 5.80 19.63
N ARG A 63 -5.88 6.91 18.91
CA ARG A 63 -6.75 7.07 17.72
C ARG A 63 -6.26 6.15 16.60
N ALA A 64 -7.20 5.47 15.96
CA ALA A 64 -6.95 4.82 14.67
C ALA A 64 -7.52 5.70 13.55
N VAL A 65 -6.71 5.94 12.53
CA VAL A 65 -7.16 6.65 11.32
C VAL A 65 -6.95 5.69 10.15
N PHE A 66 -8.03 5.36 9.48
CA PHE A 66 -8.02 4.48 8.31
C PHE A 66 -8.06 5.31 7.02
N ASP A 67 -7.41 4.83 5.97
CA ASP A 67 -7.53 5.49 4.66
C ASP A 67 -8.95 5.34 4.12
N ILE A 68 -9.50 4.12 4.16
CA ILE A 68 -10.89 3.82 3.83
C ILE A 68 -11.46 2.84 4.84
N TYR A 69 -12.64 3.15 5.35
CA TYR A 69 -13.42 2.30 6.24
C TYR A 69 -14.84 2.22 5.71
N CYS A 70 -15.31 1.01 5.39
CA CYS A 70 -16.66 0.84 4.82
C CYS A 70 -17.30 -0.48 5.27
N GLU A 71 -18.64 -0.50 5.16
CA GLU A 71 -19.50 -1.65 5.43
C GLU A 71 -20.29 -2.01 4.17
N THR A 72 -20.43 -3.29 3.90
CA THR A 72 -21.21 -3.81 2.78
C THR A 72 -22.71 -3.93 3.13
N ASP A 73 -23.54 -4.18 2.11
CA ASP A 73 -24.97 -4.45 2.23
C ASP A 73 -25.33 -5.66 3.12
N ILE A 74 -24.39 -6.58 3.33
CA ILE A 74 -24.55 -7.74 4.23
C ILE A 74 -23.90 -7.55 5.60
N GLY A 75 -23.38 -6.34 5.88
CA GLY A 75 -22.79 -5.96 7.15
C GLY A 75 -21.35 -6.41 7.37
N GLU A 76 -20.66 -6.82 6.32
CA GLU A 76 -19.20 -7.08 6.38
C GLU A 76 -18.43 -5.75 6.33
N THR A 77 -17.34 -5.68 7.06
CA THR A 77 -16.57 -4.46 7.22
C THR A 77 -15.21 -4.56 6.55
N PHE A 78 -14.82 -3.51 5.84
CA PHE A 78 -13.52 -3.38 5.18
C PHE A 78 -12.75 -2.18 5.71
N ILE A 79 -11.50 -2.43 6.08
CA ILE A 79 -10.46 -1.44 6.28
C ILE A 79 -9.49 -1.58 5.11
N VAL A 80 -9.34 -0.53 4.30
CA VAL A 80 -8.39 -0.53 3.18
C VAL A 80 -7.34 0.54 3.43
N GLU A 81 -6.09 0.11 3.50
CA GLU A 81 -4.91 0.92 3.82
C GLU A 81 -3.94 0.94 2.66
N MET A 82 -3.50 2.12 2.27
CA MET A 82 -2.39 2.28 1.35
C MET A 82 -1.11 2.62 2.11
N GLN A 83 -0.19 1.68 2.20
CA GLN A 83 1.04 1.86 2.96
C GLN A 83 2.23 2.20 2.04
N LYS A 84 2.70 3.44 2.09
CA LYS A 84 3.75 3.98 1.22
C LYS A 84 5.14 3.47 1.54
N ALA A 85 5.41 3.25 2.82
CA ALA A 85 6.71 2.86 3.34
C ALA A 85 6.59 1.70 4.32
N LYS A 86 7.65 0.91 4.41
CA LYS A 86 7.73 -0.17 5.40
C LYS A 86 7.80 0.43 6.79
N LEU A 87 6.81 0.09 7.61
CA LEU A 87 6.81 0.40 9.04
C LEU A 87 7.15 -0.85 9.83
N ASN A 88 7.93 -0.67 10.89
CA ASN A 88 8.06 -1.70 11.92
C ASN A 88 6.68 -1.96 12.52
N PHE A 89 6.38 -3.23 12.82
CA PHE A 89 5.11 -3.62 13.45
C PHE A 89 3.85 -3.35 12.60
N PHE A 90 3.97 -3.31 11.26
CA PHE A 90 2.80 -3.10 10.40
C PHE A 90 1.74 -4.19 10.57
N LYS A 91 2.16 -5.46 10.77
CA LYS A 91 1.24 -6.57 11.03
C LYS A 91 0.49 -6.39 12.35
N ASP A 92 1.19 -5.97 13.42
CA ASP A 92 0.58 -5.67 14.71
C ASP A 92 -0.45 -4.54 14.59
N ARG A 93 -0.10 -3.48 13.82
CA ARG A 93 -1.02 -2.38 13.52
C ARG A 93 -2.26 -2.86 12.77
N SER A 94 -2.11 -3.76 11.79
CA SER A 94 -3.24 -4.32 11.04
C SER A 94 -4.20 -5.10 11.97
N VAL A 95 -3.65 -5.91 12.88
CA VAL A 95 -4.43 -6.65 13.88
C VAL A 95 -5.13 -5.68 14.86
N HIS A 96 -4.42 -4.66 15.33
CA HIS A 96 -4.99 -3.60 16.17
C HIS A 96 -6.16 -2.90 15.45
N TYR A 97 -6.00 -2.53 14.19
CA TYR A 97 -7.04 -1.87 13.40
C TYR A 97 -8.27 -2.76 13.22
N ALA A 98 -8.09 -4.04 12.93
CA ALA A 98 -9.19 -4.99 12.81
C ALA A 98 -10.00 -5.18 14.10
N SER A 99 -9.41 -4.88 15.27
CA SER A 99 -10.10 -4.98 16.56
C SER A 99 -11.23 -3.94 16.73
N PHE A 100 -11.15 -2.78 16.05
CA PHE A 100 -12.17 -1.73 16.17
C PHE A 100 -13.52 -2.19 15.63
N PRO A 101 -13.67 -2.63 14.37
CA PRO A 101 -14.97 -3.10 13.85
C PRO A 101 -15.46 -4.36 14.58
N ILE A 102 -14.59 -5.23 15.09
CA ILE A 102 -15.00 -6.37 15.92
C ILE A 102 -15.67 -5.86 17.20
N ARG A 103 -15.02 -4.92 17.91
CA ARG A 103 -15.56 -4.34 19.15
C ARG A 103 -16.86 -3.57 18.91
N GLU A 104 -16.97 -2.83 17.81
CA GLU A 104 -18.18 -2.06 17.48
C GLU A 104 -19.41 -2.94 17.29
N GLN A 105 -19.26 -4.15 16.79
CA GLN A 105 -20.35 -5.11 16.64
C GLN A 105 -20.94 -5.53 18.00
N GLY A 106 -20.11 -5.65 19.02
CA GLY A 106 -20.54 -6.02 20.37
C GLY A 106 -21.22 -4.91 21.19
N LEU A 107 -21.30 -3.67 20.65
CA LEU A 107 -21.87 -2.50 21.37
C LEU A 107 -23.35 -2.25 21.06
N ARG A 108 -23.97 -3.00 20.16
CA ARG A 108 -25.32 -2.76 19.66
C ARG A 108 -26.32 -3.77 20.22
N GLY A 109 -27.04 -3.37 21.31
CA GLY A 109 -28.19 -4.11 21.85
C GLY A 109 -27.91 -5.53 22.37
N ASP A 110 -28.94 -6.38 22.42
CA ASP A 110 -28.77 -7.82 22.72
C ASP A 110 -27.99 -8.51 21.62
N TRP A 111 -26.83 -9.03 21.98
CA TRP A 111 -25.90 -9.61 21.04
C TRP A 111 -25.64 -11.08 21.34
N ASP A 112 -25.81 -11.92 20.32
CA ASP A 112 -25.65 -13.38 20.39
C ASP A 112 -24.22 -13.86 20.03
N TYR A 113 -23.23 -12.97 20.07
CA TYR A 113 -21.82 -13.20 19.70
C TYR A 113 -21.59 -13.53 18.22
N ARG A 114 -22.58 -13.40 17.35
CA ARG A 114 -22.39 -13.55 15.90
C ARG A 114 -21.69 -12.34 15.32
N LEU A 115 -20.46 -12.53 14.88
CA LEU A 115 -19.71 -11.50 14.16
C LEU A 115 -20.00 -11.56 12.65
N LYS A 116 -20.08 -10.40 12.03
CA LYS A 116 -19.90 -10.21 10.60
C LYS A 116 -18.43 -10.21 10.27
N ALA A 117 -18.08 -10.53 9.01
CA ALA A 117 -16.68 -10.59 8.62
C ALA A 117 -16.00 -9.21 8.63
N VAL A 118 -14.75 -9.21 9.00
CA VAL A 118 -13.86 -8.05 8.99
C VAL A 118 -12.68 -8.35 8.10
N TYR A 119 -12.47 -7.52 7.11
CA TYR A 119 -11.36 -7.59 6.16
C TYR A 119 -10.45 -6.39 6.34
N THR A 120 -9.15 -6.63 6.46
CA THR A 120 -8.13 -5.60 6.43
C THR A 120 -7.28 -5.79 5.18
N VAL A 121 -7.38 -4.85 4.25
CA VAL A 121 -6.67 -4.88 2.97
C VAL A 121 -5.53 -3.88 3.02
N GLY A 122 -4.28 -4.37 2.93
CA GLY A 122 -3.08 -3.55 2.86
C GLY A 122 -2.50 -3.54 1.44
N ILE A 123 -2.52 -2.38 0.78
CA ILE A 123 -1.83 -2.15 -0.50
C ILE A 123 -0.45 -1.58 -0.18
N LEU A 124 0.60 -2.41 -0.32
CA LEU A 124 1.92 -2.16 0.23
C LEU A 124 2.91 -1.76 -0.86
N ASN A 125 3.52 -0.58 -0.75
CA ASN A 125 4.64 -0.16 -1.59
C ASN A 125 5.99 -0.68 -1.07
N PHE A 126 5.99 -1.82 -0.41
CA PHE A 126 7.17 -2.52 0.09
C PHE A 126 6.94 -4.03 0.12
N VAL A 127 8.00 -4.77 0.40
CA VAL A 127 7.99 -6.24 0.54
C VAL A 127 8.29 -6.60 2.00
N PHE A 128 7.53 -7.55 2.57
CA PHE A 128 7.84 -8.11 3.88
C PHE A 128 9.18 -8.85 3.86
N ASN A 129 9.90 -8.85 5.00
CA ASN A 129 11.23 -9.48 5.06
C ASN A 129 11.16 -10.99 4.80
N GLU A 130 10.17 -11.65 5.39
CA GLU A 130 9.93 -13.08 5.30
C GLU A 130 9.52 -13.54 3.90
N SER A 131 8.93 -12.67 3.10
CA SER A 131 8.45 -12.98 1.76
C SER A 131 9.40 -12.54 0.63
N LYS A 132 10.61 -12.05 0.96
CA LYS A 132 11.57 -11.53 -0.04
C LYS A 132 11.99 -12.55 -1.09
N ASN A 133 12.02 -13.83 -0.72
CA ASN A 133 12.43 -14.90 -1.62
C ASN A 133 11.31 -15.37 -2.55
N ASP A 134 10.04 -15.06 -2.22
CA ASP A 134 8.86 -15.44 -3.00
C ASP A 134 8.52 -14.30 -3.97
N LYS A 135 9.29 -14.20 -5.06
CA LYS A 135 9.24 -13.04 -5.97
C LYS A 135 7.90 -12.87 -6.67
N ASP A 136 7.20 -13.96 -6.94
CA ASP A 136 5.94 -13.97 -7.70
C ASP A 136 4.69 -13.99 -6.80
N TYR A 137 4.88 -14.17 -5.49
CA TYR A 137 3.78 -14.20 -4.52
C TYR A 137 3.53 -12.81 -3.96
N TYR A 138 2.72 -12.03 -4.66
CA TYR A 138 2.41 -10.62 -4.32
C TYR A 138 1.06 -10.42 -3.62
N HIS A 139 0.24 -11.46 -3.52
CA HIS A 139 -1.07 -11.45 -2.87
C HIS A 139 -1.09 -12.47 -1.73
N SER A 140 -1.17 -12.02 -0.50
CA SER A 140 -1.25 -12.86 0.69
C SER A 140 -2.62 -12.73 1.32
N GLU A 141 -3.28 -13.85 1.59
CA GLU A 141 -4.50 -13.94 2.39
C GLU A 141 -4.20 -14.65 3.71
N VAL A 142 -4.45 -13.99 4.82
CA VAL A 142 -4.12 -14.49 6.17
C VAL A 142 -5.39 -14.60 7.01
N LYS A 143 -5.61 -15.78 7.58
CA LYS A 143 -6.75 -16.11 8.45
C LYS A 143 -6.29 -16.81 9.72
N LEU A 144 -7.16 -16.90 10.71
CA LEU A 144 -6.92 -17.73 11.89
C LEU A 144 -7.00 -19.19 11.51
N MET A 145 -5.97 -19.97 11.82
CA MET A 145 -5.91 -21.39 11.49
C MET A 145 -5.54 -22.26 12.68
N ASP A 146 -6.02 -23.48 12.69
CA ASP A 146 -5.50 -24.56 13.53
C ASP A 146 -4.13 -24.99 12.97
N THR A 147 -3.07 -24.70 13.73
CA THR A 147 -1.69 -24.92 13.27
C THR A 147 -1.30 -26.39 13.20
N GLN A 148 -2.00 -27.28 13.93
CA GLN A 148 -1.78 -28.73 13.89
C GLN A 148 -2.52 -29.37 12.72
N LYS A 149 -3.80 -29.04 12.54
CA LYS A 149 -4.65 -29.57 11.47
C LYS A 149 -4.41 -28.92 10.11
N LYS A 150 -3.76 -27.75 10.08
CA LYS A 150 -3.54 -26.92 8.87
C LYS A 150 -4.85 -26.52 8.18
N THR A 151 -5.91 -26.30 8.96
CA THR A 151 -7.24 -25.87 8.49
C THR A 151 -7.58 -24.50 9.01
N VAL A 152 -8.36 -23.73 8.25
CA VAL A 152 -8.89 -22.43 8.70
C VAL A 152 -9.84 -22.70 9.86
N PHE A 153 -9.54 -22.13 11.02
CA PHE A 153 -10.37 -22.21 12.22
C PHE A 153 -11.48 -21.15 12.23
N TYR A 154 -11.16 -19.94 11.75
CA TYR A 154 -12.09 -18.83 11.72
C TYR A 154 -11.88 -17.97 10.48
N ASP A 155 -12.89 -17.85 9.64
CA ASP A 155 -12.85 -17.25 8.31
C ASP A 155 -13.37 -15.80 8.26
N LYS A 156 -13.98 -15.29 9.36
CA LYS A 156 -14.56 -13.95 9.41
C LYS A 156 -13.57 -12.85 9.83
N LEU A 157 -12.32 -13.18 10.03
CA LEU A 157 -11.22 -12.23 10.23
C LEU A 157 -10.14 -12.54 9.21
N THR A 158 -10.03 -11.66 8.20
CA THR A 158 -9.13 -11.88 7.08
C THR A 158 -8.25 -10.64 6.87
N PHE A 159 -6.95 -10.87 6.71
CA PHE A 159 -5.99 -9.86 6.30
C PHE A 159 -5.52 -10.18 4.88
N ILE A 160 -5.57 -9.19 4.01
CA ILE A 160 -5.12 -9.29 2.62
C ILE A 160 -3.97 -8.29 2.43
N TYR A 161 -2.81 -8.79 1.98
CA TYR A 161 -1.67 -7.93 1.71
C TYR A 161 -1.26 -8.05 0.25
N LEU A 162 -1.19 -6.89 -0.43
CA LEU A 162 -0.79 -6.76 -1.81
C LEU A 162 0.59 -6.09 -1.85
N GLU A 163 1.64 -6.89 -2.05
CA GLU A 163 3.03 -6.40 -2.12
C GLU A 163 3.34 -5.89 -3.53
N MET A 164 2.99 -4.65 -3.81
CA MET A 164 3.06 -4.02 -5.13
C MET A 164 4.43 -4.11 -5.83
N PRO A 165 5.59 -4.03 -5.12
CA PRO A 165 6.89 -4.17 -5.78
C PRO A 165 7.11 -5.53 -6.46
N LYS A 166 6.44 -6.60 -5.99
CA LYS A 166 6.54 -7.94 -6.57
C LYS A 166 5.70 -8.13 -7.83
N PHE A 167 4.65 -7.32 -8.04
CA PHE A 167 3.83 -7.39 -9.24
C PHE A 167 4.59 -6.75 -10.42
N ASN A 168 5.13 -7.57 -11.33
CA ASN A 168 5.97 -7.11 -12.44
C ASN A 168 5.41 -7.48 -13.82
N LYS A 169 4.15 -7.96 -13.90
CA LYS A 169 3.51 -8.27 -15.18
C LYS A 169 3.37 -7.02 -16.04
N GLY A 170 3.75 -7.15 -17.32
CA GLY A 170 3.47 -6.17 -18.35
C GLY A 170 2.00 -6.18 -18.78
N ILE A 171 1.59 -5.18 -19.56
CA ILE A 171 0.19 -5.03 -19.97
C ILE A 171 -0.33 -6.22 -20.78
N ASP A 172 0.53 -6.85 -21.58
CA ASP A 172 0.19 -7.99 -22.44
C ASP A 172 0.22 -9.34 -21.69
N GLU A 173 0.66 -9.35 -20.42
CA GLU A 173 0.75 -10.53 -19.57
C GLU A 173 -0.41 -10.61 -18.57
N LEU A 174 -1.37 -9.68 -18.62
CA LEU A 174 -2.50 -9.62 -17.71
C LEU A 174 -3.58 -10.62 -18.13
N GLU A 175 -3.84 -11.59 -17.28
CA GLU A 175 -4.82 -12.66 -17.50
C GLU A 175 -6.14 -12.41 -16.78
N THR A 176 -6.08 -11.83 -15.58
CA THR A 176 -7.23 -11.64 -14.70
C THR A 176 -7.59 -10.18 -14.52
N ARG A 177 -8.85 -9.92 -14.12
CA ARG A 177 -9.31 -8.57 -13.77
C ARG A 177 -8.57 -8.03 -12.55
N PHE A 178 -8.24 -8.88 -11.58
CA PHE A 178 -7.40 -8.54 -10.45
C PHE A 178 -6.02 -8.02 -10.89
N GLU A 179 -5.36 -8.69 -11.83
CA GLU A 179 -4.07 -8.25 -12.37
C GLU A 179 -4.17 -6.92 -13.10
N LYS A 180 -5.28 -6.65 -13.80
CA LYS A 180 -5.55 -5.34 -14.39
C LYS A 180 -5.61 -4.24 -13.34
N TRP A 181 -6.26 -4.50 -12.19
CA TRP A 181 -6.27 -3.59 -11.04
C TRP A 181 -4.87 -3.35 -10.50
N MET A 182 -4.10 -4.39 -10.27
CA MET A 182 -2.71 -4.30 -9.81
C MET A 182 -1.85 -3.48 -10.75
N TYR A 183 -1.99 -3.73 -12.06
CA TYR A 183 -1.28 -2.99 -13.10
C TYR A 183 -1.65 -1.50 -13.10
N VAL A 184 -2.93 -1.18 -13.06
CA VAL A 184 -3.39 0.22 -13.02
C VAL A 184 -2.87 0.92 -11.76
N LEU A 185 -3.03 0.34 -10.59
CA LEU A 185 -2.54 0.95 -9.34
C LEU A 185 -1.04 1.23 -9.38
N LYS A 186 -0.25 0.32 -9.96
CA LYS A 186 1.21 0.45 -10.03
C LYS A 186 1.67 1.43 -11.10
N ASN A 187 1.01 1.46 -12.25
CA ASN A 187 1.55 2.10 -13.45
C ASN A 187 0.81 3.37 -13.89
N LEU A 188 -0.37 3.67 -13.32
CA LEU A 188 -1.22 4.79 -13.75
C LEU A 188 -0.46 6.12 -13.94
N PRO A 189 0.46 6.56 -13.05
CA PRO A 189 1.20 7.80 -13.24
C PRO A 189 2.12 7.83 -14.46
N LYS A 190 2.54 6.64 -14.93
CA LYS A 190 3.46 6.49 -16.08
C LYS A 190 2.74 6.42 -17.41
N LEU A 191 1.42 6.19 -17.39
CA LEU A 191 0.62 6.01 -18.59
C LEU A 191 0.24 7.37 -19.20
N GLN A 192 0.22 7.44 -20.52
CA GLN A 192 -0.22 8.63 -21.27
C GLN A 192 -1.62 8.46 -21.85
N ASN A 193 -2.04 7.23 -22.09
CA ASN A 193 -3.34 6.88 -22.66
C ASN A 193 -3.87 5.61 -22.00
N LEU A 194 -5.17 5.36 -22.15
CA LEU A 194 -5.80 4.11 -21.77
C LEU A 194 -5.32 2.99 -22.71
N PRO A 195 -4.66 1.95 -22.20
CA PRO A 195 -4.26 0.80 -23.00
C PRO A 195 -5.47 0.02 -23.55
N SER A 196 -5.32 -0.60 -24.73
CA SER A 196 -6.39 -1.40 -25.35
C SER A 196 -6.85 -2.59 -24.51
N GLN A 197 -5.96 -3.14 -23.68
CA GLN A 197 -6.26 -4.25 -22.75
C GLN A 197 -7.13 -3.84 -21.56
N LEU A 198 -7.31 -2.52 -21.35
CA LEU A 198 -8.06 -1.94 -20.22
C LEU A 198 -9.34 -1.21 -20.68
N GLN A 199 -9.90 -1.54 -21.83
CA GLN A 199 -11.11 -0.91 -22.40
C GLN A 199 -12.43 -1.38 -21.74
N GLU A 200 -12.38 -1.73 -20.47
CA GLU A 200 -13.56 -2.02 -19.68
C GLU A 200 -14.07 -0.74 -18.99
N ARG A 201 -15.38 -0.57 -18.90
CA ARG A 201 -16.04 0.63 -18.34
C ARG A 201 -15.43 1.09 -16.99
N ILE A 202 -15.03 0.15 -16.13
CA ILE A 202 -14.48 0.47 -14.82
C ILE A 202 -13.08 1.11 -14.94
N PHE A 203 -12.23 0.58 -15.83
CA PHE A 203 -10.90 1.13 -16.06
C PHE A 203 -10.97 2.45 -16.83
N GLU A 204 -11.86 2.57 -17.81
CA GLU A 204 -12.14 3.87 -18.45
C GLU A 204 -12.54 4.94 -17.43
N LYS A 205 -13.37 4.57 -16.44
CA LYS A 205 -13.75 5.47 -15.35
C LYS A 205 -12.55 5.89 -14.53
N ILE A 206 -11.65 4.95 -14.17
CA ILE A 206 -10.41 5.28 -13.42
C ILE A 206 -9.58 6.32 -14.18
N PHE A 207 -9.30 6.09 -15.47
CA PHE A 207 -8.50 7.01 -16.27
C PHE A 207 -9.14 8.40 -16.35
N ARG A 208 -10.46 8.46 -16.48
CA ARG A 208 -11.21 9.73 -16.49
C ARG A 208 -11.15 10.47 -15.15
N VAL A 209 -11.28 9.75 -14.03
CA VAL A 209 -11.26 10.31 -12.67
C VAL A 209 -9.84 10.74 -12.29
N ALA A 210 -8.85 9.99 -12.74
CA ALA A 210 -7.45 10.21 -12.43
C ALA A 210 -6.78 11.33 -13.27
N GLU A 211 -7.44 11.83 -14.31
CA GLU A 211 -6.85 12.82 -15.24
C GLU A 211 -6.67 14.18 -14.57
N ILE A 212 -5.41 14.60 -14.41
CA ILE A 212 -5.03 15.84 -13.68
C ILE A 212 -5.65 17.08 -14.34
N ALA A 213 -5.69 17.12 -15.68
CA ALA A 213 -6.25 18.25 -16.43
C ALA A 213 -7.76 18.49 -16.18
N LYS A 214 -8.46 17.53 -15.58
CA LYS A 214 -9.88 17.63 -15.22
C LYS A 214 -10.12 18.05 -13.77
N MET A 215 -9.07 18.24 -13.00
CA MET A 215 -9.15 18.67 -11.61
C MET A 215 -9.34 20.18 -11.52
N ASN A 216 -10.10 20.62 -10.53
CA ASN A 216 -10.20 22.04 -10.18
C ASN A 216 -8.95 22.49 -9.41
N ASN A 217 -8.77 23.82 -9.25
CA ASN A 217 -7.59 24.39 -8.61
C ASN A 217 -7.35 23.88 -7.17
N LYS A 218 -8.42 23.61 -6.41
CA LYS A 218 -8.33 23.07 -5.05
C LYS A 218 -7.78 21.64 -5.07
N GLU A 219 -8.35 20.81 -5.93
CA GLU A 219 -7.90 19.42 -6.10
C GLU A 219 -6.45 19.34 -6.57
N ILE A 220 -6.03 20.24 -7.48
CA ILE A 220 -4.64 20.31 -7.93
C ILE A 220 -3.72 20.64 -6.76
N ALA A 221 -4.05 21.65 -5.94
CA ALA A 221 -3.24 22.03 -4.79
C ALA A 221 -3.13 20.91 -3.74
N GLU A 222 -4.23 20.23 -3.44
CA GLU A 222 -4.26 19.07 -2.53
C GLU A 222 -3.44 17.90 -3.09
N TYR A 223 -3.52 17.66 -4.39
CA TYR A 223 -2.72 16.61 -5.05
C TYR A 223 -1.22 16.94 -5.03
N GLU A 224 -0.83 18.17 -5.37
CA GLU A 224 0.56 18.61 -5.34
C GLU A 224 1.17 18.50 -3.94
N ASP A 225 0.45 18.89 -2.89
CA ASP A 225 0.89 18.73 -1.49
C ASP A 225 1.07 17.24 -1.14
N SER A 226 0.11 16.41 -1.50
CA SER A 226 0.16 14.96 -1.27
C SER A 226 1.31 14.29 -2.06
N LEU A 227 1.53 14.70 -3.30
CA LEU A 227 2.62 14.20 -4.15
C LEU A 227 3.99 14.64 -3.62
N LYS A 228 4.11 15.88 -3.14
CA LYS A 228 5.32 16.37 -2.48
C LYS A 228 5.65 15.52 -1.26
N LYS A 229 4.69 15.31 -0.36
CA LYS A 229 4.88 14.44 0.82
C LYS A 229 5.31 13.02 0.46
N PHE A 230 4.74 12.45 -0.61
CA PHE A 230 5.14 11.15 -1.13
C PHE A 230 6.59 11.13 -1.64
N ARG A 231 6.99 12.14 -2.40
CA ARG A 231 8.36 12.28 -2.91
C ARG A 231 9.38 12.50 -1.78
N ASP A 232 9.05 13.38 -0.83
CA ASP A 232 9.91 13.67 0.32
C ASP A 232 10.14 12.41 1.18
N LEU A 233 9.08 11.61 1.41
CA LEU A 233 9.20 10.32 2.11
C LEU A 233 10.12 9.34 1.37
N ASN A 234 9.95 9.18 0.05
CA ASN A 234 10.78 8.30 -0.74
C ASN A 234 12.25 8.75 -0.75
N ASN A 235 12.50 10.05 -0.92
CA ASN A 235 13.85 10.61 -0.86
C ASN A 235 14.50 10.39 0.51
N ALA A 236 13.77 10.60 1.61
CA ALA A 236 14.29 10.34 2.96
C ALA A 236 14.66 8.88 3.17
N LEU A 237 13.83 7.94 2.69
CA LEU A 237 14.09 6.50 2.78
C LEU A 237 15.31 6.08 1.94
N GLU A 238 15.45 6.60 0.72
CA GLU A 238 16.61 6.34 -0.12
C GLU A 238 17.89 6.90 0.49
N THR A 239 17.83 8.13 1.03
CA THR A 239 18.95 8.76 1.72
C THR A 239 19.39 7.93 2.92
N ALA A 240 18.48 7.58 3.83
CA ALA A 240 18.80 6.77 5.00
C ALA A 240 19.38 5.39 4.63
N LYS A 241 18.88 4.77 3.55
CA LYS A 241 19.41 3.52 3.03
C LYS A 241 20.84 3.68 2.49
N MET A 242 21.11 4.76 1.79
CA MET A 242 22.46 5.06 1.26
C MET A 242 23.45 5.40 2.39
N GLU A 243 23.01 6.20 3.37
CA GLU A 243 23.82 6.51 4.56
C GLU A 243 24.21 5.24 5.32
N GLY A 244 23.25 4.33 5.59
CA GLY A 244 23.56 3.06 6.23
C GLY A 244 24.51 2.16 5.45
N LYS A 245 24.42 2.16 4.11
CA LYS A 245 25.37 1.45 3.25
C LYS A 245 26.77 2.08 3.30
N ASN A 246 26.83 3.40 3.27
CA ASN A 246 28.10 4.14 3.33
C ASN A 246 28.79 3.92 4.68
N GLU A 247 28.06 4.02 5.78
CA GLU A 247 28.58 3.73 7.12
C GLU A 247 29.13 2.30 7.23
N THR A 248 28.39 1.34 6.68
CA THR A 248 28.84 -0.07 6.65
C THR A 248 30.10 -0.22 5.82
N ALA A 249 30.17 0.42 4.64
CA ALA A 249 31.34 0.38 3.77
C ALA A 249 32.59 0.99 4.42
N LEU A 250 32.45 2.10 5.15
CA LEU A 250 33.54 2.74 5.91
C LEU A 250 34.08 1.81 6.99
N LYS A 251 33.22 1.19 7.80
CA LYS A 251 33.63 0.21 8.81
C LYS A 251 34.38 -0.99 8.18
N MET A 252 33.91 -1.48 7.04
CA MET A 252 34.59 -2.56 6.30
C MET A 252 35.95 -2.13 5.77
N LEU A 253 36.10 -0.86 5.36
CA LEU A 253 37.42 -0.31 4.94
C LEU A 253 38.40 -0.22 6.13
N GLU A 254 37.94 0.25 7.30
CA GLU A 254 38.71 0.30 8.54
C GLU A 254 39.17 -1.08 8.97
N ASP A 255 38.33 -2.11 8.79
CA ASP A 255 38.67 -3.53 9.02
C ASP A 255 39.61 -4.13 7.93
N GLY A 256 40.08 -3.36 6.95
CA GLY A 256 40.99 -3.78 5.90
C GLY A 256 40.38 -4.67 4.83
N MET A 257 39.06 -4.67 4.65
CA MET A 257 38.42 -5.46 3.59
C MET A 257 38.72 -4.89 2.20
N SER A 258 38.84 -5.78 1.21
CA SER A 258 39.03 -5.36 -0.18
C SER A 258 37.80 -4.66 -0.75
N ILE A 259 38.01 -3.68 -1.65
CA ILE A 259 36.93 -2.95 -2.33
C ILE A 259 35.94 -3.91 -3.00
N GLU A 260 36.44 -4.99 -3.61
CA GLU A 260 35.62 -6.02 -4.25
C GLU A 260 34.60 -6.65 -3.24
N ASN A 261 35.08 -7.02 -2.06
CA ASN A 261 34.23 -7.56 -1.00
C ASN A 261 33.22 -6.52 -0.49
N ILE A 262 33.65 -5.27 -0.33
CA ILE A 262 32.75 -4.18 0.09
C ILE A 262 31.64 -3.98 -0.95
N CYS A 263 31.96 -3.95 -2.25
CA CYS A 263 30.97 -3.90 -3.32
C CYS A 263 29.97 -5.05 -3.22
N LYS A 264 30.46 -6.27 -3.02
CA LYS A 264 29.64 -7.48 -2.91
C LYS A 264 28.63 -7.42 -1.75
N TYR A 265 29.05 -6.96 -0.58
CA TYR A 265 28.21 -6.98 0.62
C TYR A 265 27.31 -5.74 0.78
N THR A 266 27.76 -4.56 0.32
CA THR A 266 26.98 -3.32 0.43
C THR A 266 26.11 -3.06 -0.80
N GLY A 267 26.50 -3.63 -1.97
CA GLY A 267 25.89 -3.33 -3.27
C GLY A 267 26.20 -1.90 -3.74
N LEU A 268 27.24 -1.26 -3.21
CA LEU A 268 27.82 -0.02 -3.75
C LEU A 268 28.71 -0.33 -4.93
N SER A 269 28.81 0.60 -5.89
CA SER A 269 29.80 0.47 -6.97
C SER A 269 31.20 0.83 -6.48
N GLU A 270 32.22 0.39 -7.24
CA GLU A 270 33.63 0.73 -6.94
C GLU A 270 33.85 2.26 -6.96
N GLU A 271 33.21 2.97 -7.89
CA GLU A 271 33.27 4.43 -7.98
C GLU A 271 32.68 5.09 -6.73
N GLN A 272 31.53 4.59 -6.25
CA GLN A 272 30.90 5.10 -5.03
C GLN A 272 31.79 4.91 -3.79
N ILE A 273 32.44 3.77 -3.66
CA ILE A 273 33.38 3.51 -2.56
C ILE A 273 34.61 4.41 -2.66
N LYS A 274 35.20 4.58 -3.86
CA LYS A 274 36.34 5.49 -4.07
C LYS A 274 35.99 6.94 -3.76
N GLU A 275 34.77 7.37 -4.10
CA GLU A 275 34.30 8.71 -3.78
C GLU A 275 34.07 8.88 -2.26
N LEU A 276 33.56 7.86 -1.60
CA LEU A 276 33.40 7.83 -0.14
C LEU A 276 34.74 7.99 0.58
N ILE A 277 35.80 7.24 0.17
CA ILE A 277 37.16 7.37 0.70
C ILE A 277 37.74 8.77 0.50
N LYS A 278 37.45 9.41 -0.65
CA LYS A 278 37.94 10.77 -0.90
C LYS A 278 37.25 11.80 0.02
N ARG A 279 35.97 11.60 0.33
CA ARG A 279 35.23 12.48 1.23
C ARG A 279 35.74 12.38 2.66
N GLU A 280 35.93 11.18 3.19
CA GLU A 280 36.49 10.97 4.55
C GLU A 280 37.86 11.64 4.72
N LYS A 281 38.79 11.42 3.79
CA LYS A 281 40.12 12.06 3.82
C LYS A 281 40.10 13.58 3.78
N LYS A 282 38.99 14.20 3.34
CA LYS A 282 38.85 15.65 3.29
C LYS A 282 38.36 16.25 4.62
N TYR A 283 37.77 15.43 5.49
CA TYR A 283 37.32 15.85 6.82
C TYR A 283 38.32 15.54 7.94
N GLU A 284 39.43 14.86 7.64
CA GLU A 284 40.54 14.61 8.59
C GLU A 284 41.59 15.75 8.60
N TYR A 285 41.40 16.84 7.84
CA TYR A 285 42.17 18.08 7.84
C TYR A 285 41.29 19.28 8.18
#